data_d53497203b31e4a94499a263cde4a26d
#
_entry.id   d53497203b31e4a94499a263cde4a26d
#
_cell.length_a   1.000
_cell.length_b   1.000
_cell.length_c   1.000
_cell.angle_alpha   90.00
_cell.angle_beta   90.00
_cell.angle_gamma   90.00
#
_symmetry.space_group_name_H-M   'P 1'
#
loop_
_entity.id
_entity.type
_entity.pdbx_description
1 polymer ?
#
loop_
_entity_poly.entity_id
_entity_poly.type
_entity_poly.pdbx_seq_one_letter_code
_entity_poly.pdbx_strand_id
1 'polypeptide(L)'
;MRIDDQHTPVKDLVSGRVFHRPLGGFAGVANVGMDQNWLGSPLAMANLYGFGRLAWNPNLTSQQIVDEWTRLTFGSDPQVVRTINDLQLRSWRVYEDYTGPLGAGTLTDITGNHYDPAPESSENNGWGQWHRADHDGIGMDRTVATGTGFIGQYPRAVRTIYESLASCPDDLLLFFHHVPYGHVLHSGKTVIQHIYDSHYEGVEQARGFVEQWKDLEGHIDAERYRDILSRFEFQAGEAARWRDTICLWIHKLSGIADQKGRVPK
;
A
#
# COMPACT_ATOMS: atom_id res chain seq x y z
N MET A 1 3.53 -22.53 12.67
CA MET A 1 4.60 -21.75 12.03
C MET A 1 5.36 -21.02 13.14
N ARG A 2 6.62 -21.31 13.37
CA ARG A 2 7.44 -20.57 14.34
C ARG A 2 8.22 -19.52 13.56
N ILE A 3 7.79 -18.28 13.65
CA ILE A 3 8.61 -17.12 13.33
C ILE A 3 9.22 -16.73 14.67
N ASP A 4 10.48 -17.05 14.87
CA ASP A 4 11.13 -16.87 16.18
C ASP A 4 11.57 -15.40 16.38
N ASP A 5 11.55 -14.58 15.33
CA ASP A 5 12.06 -13.23 15.32
C ASP A 5 11.27 -12.35 14.34
N GLN A 6 11.02 -11.09 14.73
CA GLN A 6 10.42 -10.05 13.87
C GLN A 6 11.28 -9.74 12.63
N HIS A 7 12.56 -10.06 12.66
CA HIS A 7 13.50 -9.80 11.57
C HIS A 7 13.65 -10.98 10.60
N THR A 8 12.89 -12.08 10.79
CA THR A 8 12.95 -13.23 9.89
C THR A 8 12.44 -12.84 8.50
N PRO A 9 13.30 -12.80 7.47
CA PRO A 9 12.88 -12.41 6.15
C PRO A 9 11.96 -13.46 5.51
N VAL A 10 11.01 -13.01 4.71
CA VAL A 10 10.07 -13.91 3.98
C VAL A 10 10.82 -14.97 3.18
N LYS A 11 11.96 -14.62 2.58
CA LYS A 11 12.81 -15.58 1.84
C LYS A 11 13.24 -16.79 2.68
N ASP A 12 13.50 -16.61 3.99
CA ASP A 12 13.90 -17.72 4.87
C ASP A 12 12.70 -18.60 5.26
N LEU A 13 11.51 -18.02 5.27
CA LEU A 13 10.26 -18.78 5.45
C LEU A 13 9.98 -19.65 4.22
N VAL A 14 9.93 -19.05 3.04
CA VAL A 14 9.56 -19.74 1.80
C VAL A 14 10.60 -20.74 1.33
N SER A 15 11.88 -20.52 1.63
CA SER A 15 12.96 -21.49 1.35
C SER A 15 13.00 -22.68 2.31
N GLY A 16 12.15 -22.68 3.35
CA GLY A 16 12.14 -23.73 4.38
C GLY A 16 13.29 -23.67 5.38
N ARG A 17 14.16 -22.65 5.28
CA ARG A 17 15.35 -22.50 6.15
C ARG A 17 14.96 -22.40 7.62
N VAL A 18 13.95 -21.59 7.93
CA VAL A 18 13.46 -21.41 9.32
C VAL A 18 12.93 -22.71 9.92
N PHE A 19 12.42 -23.61 9.09
CA PHE A 19 11.82 -24.88 9.52
C PHE A 19 12.75 -26.08 9.34
N HIS A 20 14.01 -25.85 8.95
CA HIS A 20 14.97 -26.91 8.64
C HIS A 20 14.42 -27.94 7.63
N ARG A 21 13.67 -27.47 6.65
CA ARG A 21 13.09 -28.28 5.58
C ARG A 21 13.80 -28.00 4.28
N PRO A 22 14.48 -28.99 3.66
CA PRO A 22 15.31 -28.75 2.47
C PRO A 22 14.48 -28.47 1.21
N LEU A 23 13.22 -28.87 1.20
CA LEU A 23 12.30 -28.63 0.10
C LEU A 23 11.26 -27.61 0.55
N GLY A 24 11.41 -26.40 0.08
CA GLY A 24 10.47 -25.32 0.25
C GLY A 24 10.14 -24.71 -1.11
N GLY A 25 9.09 -23.94 -1.13
CA GLY A 25 8.68 -23.21 -2.32
C GLY A 25 7.36 -22.51 -2.08
N PHE A 26 7.00 -21.66 -3.02
CA PHE A 26 5.70 -21.04 -3.04
C PHE A 26 5.21 -20.91 -4.47
N ALA A 27 3.91 -20.89 -4.64
CA ALA A 27 3.25 -20.71 -5.91
C ALA A 27 2.29 -19.53 -5.80
N GLY A 28 2.19 -18.76 -6.86
CA GLY A 28 1.21 -17.69 -7.00
C GLY A 28 0.14 -18.09 -8.00
N VAL A 29 -1.08 -17.67 -7.73
CA VAL A 29 -2.18 -17.71 -8.69
C VAL A 29 -2.51 -16.27 -9.06
N ALA A 30 -2.54 -15.98 -10.35
CA ALA A 30 -2.86 -14.64 -10.85
C ALA A 30 -3.95 -14.72 -11.92
N ASN A 31 -4.91 -13.82 -11.86
CA ASN A 31 -5.80 -13.57 -12.97
C ASN A 31 -5.02 -12.83 -14.06
N VAL A 32 -4.97 -13.41 -15.25
CA VAL A 32 -4.22 -12.79 -16.37
C VAL A 32 -5.08 -11.84 -17.19
N GLY A 33 -6.42 -11.91 -17.02
CA GLY A 33 -7.36 -11.07 -17.77
C GLY A 33 -7.41 -11.39 -19.27
N MET A 34 -7.97 -10.46 -20.02
CA MET A 34 -8.10 -10.51 -21.48
C MET A 34 -7.22 -9.47 -22.18
N ASP A 35 -6.51 -8.64 -21.43
CA ASP A 35 -5.65 -7.60 -21.95
C ASP A 35 -4.32 -8.15 -22.49
N GLN A 36 -3.64 -7.37 -23.35
CA GLN A 36 -2.33 -7.75 -23.90
C GLN A 36 -1.24 -7.83 -22.82
N ASN A 37 -1.38 -7.04 -21.76
CA ASN A 37 -0.47 -7.06 -20.62
C ASN A 37 -1.23 -7.50 -19.37
N TRP A 38 -0.53 -8.10 -18.43
CA TRP A 38 -1.10 -8.47 -17.15
C TRP A 38 -1.66 -7.23 -16.43
N LEU A 39 -2.89 -7.30 -15.97
CA LEU A 39 -3.66 -6.17 -15.40
C LEU A 39 -3.78 -4.95 -16.33
N GLY A 40 -3.68 -5.16 -17.64
CA GLY A 40 -3.87 -4.12 -18.63
C GLY A 40 -2.76 -3.05 -18.67
N SER A 41 -1.62 -3.23 -17.99
CA SER A 41 -0.55 -2.23 -17.96
C SER A 41 0.83 -2.86 -18.18
N PRO A 42 1.67 -2.29 -19.06
CA PRO A 42 3.05 -2.70 -19.17
C PRO A 42 3.80 -2.64 -17.84
N LEU A 43 3.55 -1.61 -17.02
CA LEU A 43 4.23 -1.43 -15.73
C LEU A 43 3.83 -2.52 -14.70
N ALA A 44 2.61 -3.05 -14.75
CA ALA A 44 2.18 -4.13 -13.88
C ALA A 44 2.96 -5.43 -14.12
N MET A 45 3.48 -5.63 -15.32
CA MET A 45 4.32 -6.79 -15.66
C MET A 45 5.59 -6.90 -14.81
N ALA A 46 6.07 -5.78 -14.25
CA ALA A 46 7.22 -5.79 -13.33
C ALA A 46 6.98 -6.69 -12.10
N ASN A 47 5.75 -6.71 -11.59
CA ASN A 47 5.40 -7.56 -10.45
C ASN A 47 5.41 -9.05 -10.80
N LEU A 48 4.89 -9.40 -11.98
CA LEU A 48 4.93 -10.79 -12.45
C LEU A 48 6.35 -11.25 -12.72
N TYR A 49 7.16 -10.39 -13.36
CA TYR A 49 8.58 -10.62 -13.55
C TYR A 49 9.32 -10.81 -12.22
N GLY A 50 9.07 -9.90 -11.26
CA GLY A 50 9.67 -9.94 -9.93
C GLY A 50 9.32 -11.22 -9.16
N PHE A 51 8.08 -11.68 -9.25
CA PHE A 51 7.68 -12.96 -8.67
C PHE A 51 8.51 -14.12 -9.23
N GLY A 52 8.64 -14.21 -10.55
CA GLY A 52 9.45 -15.25 -11.19
C GLY A 52 10.93 -15.18 -10.79
N ARG A 53 11.49 -13.98 -10.74
CA ARG A 53 12.90 -13.78 -10.34
C ARG A 53 13.15 -14.18 -8.88
N LEU A 54 12.24 -13.83 -7.97
CA LEU A 54 12.34 -14.18 -6.54
C LEU A 54 12.08 -15.66 -6.28
N ALA A 55 11.20 -16.30 -7.07
CA ALA A 55 11.00 -17.76 -7.01
C ALA A 55 12.27 -18.52 -7.40
N TRP A 56 13.06 -17.98 -8.31
CA TRP A 56 14.36 -18.56 -8.73
C TRP A 56 15.50 -18.17 -7.78
N ASN A 57 15.60 -16.90 -7.44
CA ASN A 57 16.65 -16.38 -6.54
C ASN A 57 16.06 -15.41 -5.50
N PRO A 58 15.72 -15.89 -4.30
CA PRO A 58 15.09 -15.08 -3.27
C PRO A 58 16.04 -14.05 -2.61
N ASN A 59 17.29 -13.96 -3.04
CA ASN A 59 18.27 -12.98 -2.53
C ASN A 59 18.32 -11.68 -3.37
N LEU A 60 17.59 -11.61 -4.48
CA LEU A 60 17.50 -10.39 -5.26
C LEU A 60 16.78 -9.28 -4.49
N THR A 61 17.25 -8.05 -4.67
CA THR A 61 16.58 -6.85 -4.14
C THR A 61 15.56 -6.31 -5.14
N SER A 62 14.58 -5.55 -4.66
CA SER A 62 13.62 -4.86 -5.54
C SER A 62 14.32 -3.96 -6.56
N GLN A 63 15.40 -3.27 -6.15
CA GLN A 63 16.19 -2.42 -7.05
C GLN A 63 16.83 -3.22 -8.20
N GLN A 64 17.39 -4.39 -7.90
CA GLN A 64 17.98 -5.25 -8.94
C GLN A 64 16.92 -5.77 -9.91
N ILE A 65 15.78 -6.18 -9.39
CA ILE A 65 14.67 -6.72 -10.19
C ILE A 65 14.09 -5.65 -11.11
N VAL A 66 13.82 -4.46 -10.58
CA VAL A 66 13.23 -3.39 -11.39
C VAL A 66 14.21 -2.86 -12.44
N ASP A 67 15.50 -2.74 -12.13
CA ASP A 67 16.51 -2.33 -13.09
C ASP A 67 16.63 -3.34 -14.25
N GLU A 68 16.68 -4.62 -13.93
CA GLU A 68 16.72 -5.70 -14.91
C GLU A 68 15.46 -5.70 -15.80
N TRP A 69 14.28 -5.63 -15.18
CA TRP A 69 13.01 -5.60 -15.89
C TRP A 69 12.87 -4.36 -16.80
N THR A 70 13.25 -3.19 -16.29
CA THR A 70 13.16 -1.95 -17.06
C THR A 70 14.04 -2.01 -18.31
N ARG A 71 15.29 -2.49 -18.19
CA ARG A 71 16.20 -2.63 -19.32
C ARG A 71 15.70 -3.63 -20.34
N LEU A 72 15.14 -4.74 -19.92
CA LEU A 72 14.57 -5.75 -20.80
C LEU A 72 13.32 -5.26 -21.53
N THR A 73 12.56 -4.38 -20.91
CA THR A 73 11.26 -3.93 -21.43
C THR A 73 11.36 -2.63 -22.24
N PHE A 74 12.12 -1.66 -21.76
CA PHE A 74 12.20 -0.30 -22.32
C PHE A 74 13.57 0.05 -22.92
N GLY A 75 14.56 -0.82 -22.78
CA GLY A 75 15.92 -0.57 -23.25
C GLY A 75 16.82 0.06 -22.19
N SER A 76 18.02 0.49 -22.62
CA SER A 76 19.08 0.91 -21.71
C SER A 76 19.32 2.43 -21.69
N ASP A 77 18.40 3.22 -22.20
CA ASP A 77 18.48 4.68 -22.07
C ASP A 77 18.56 5.07 -20.59
N PRO A 78 19.61 5.79 -20.15
CA PRO A 78 19.79 6.09 -18.73
C PRO A 78 18.69 6.93 -18.11
N GLN A 79 18.01 7.79 -18.88
CA GLN A 79 16.90 8.60 -18.41
C GLN A 79 15.70 7.71 -18.18
N VAL A 80 15.33 6.86 -19.14
CA VAL A 80 14.23 5.90 -19.03
C VAL A 80 14.44 4.98 -17.83
N VAL A 81 15.62 4.39 -17.69
CA VAL A 81 15.93 3.46 -16.61
C VAL A 81 15.81 4.14 -15.25
N ARG A 82 16.39 5.32 -15.06
CA ARG A 82 16.28 6.04 -13.77
C ARG A 82 14.85 6.39 -13.43
N THR A 83 14.11 6.95 -14.38
CA THR A 83 12.74 7.40 -14.15
C THR A 83 11.81 6.22 -13.84
N ILE A 84 11.82 5.17 -14.66
CA ILE A 84 10.93 4.01 -14.43
C ILE A 84 11.27 3.29 -13.12
N ASN A 85 12.57 3.11 -12.82
CA ASN A 85 12.97 2.50 -11.56
C ASN A 85 12.51 3.30 -10.35
N ASP A 86 12.63 4.61 -10.38
CA ASP A 86 12.16 5.49 -9.30
C ASP A 86 10.64 5.42 -9.13
N LEU A 87 9.88 5.55 -10.22
CA LEU A 87 8.41 5.43 -10.20
C LEU A 87 7.95 4.09 -9.62
N GLN A 88 8.49 2.98 -10.08
CA GLN A 88 8.11 1.65 -9.63
C GLN A 88 8.43 1.41 -8.15
N LEU A 89 9.59 1.82 -7.68
CA LEU A 89 10.00 1.60 -6.29
C LEU A 89 9.21 2.45 -5.29
N ARG A 90 8.70 3.61 -5.70
CA ARG A 90 7.87 4.48 -4.86
C ARG A 90 6.37 4.19 -4.97
N SER A 91 5.94 3.49 -6.02
CA SER A 91 4.52 3.33 -6.37
C SER A 91 3.66 2.79 -5.24
N TRP A 92 4.17 1.80 -4.49
CA TRP A 92 3.45 1.23 -3.35
C TRP A 92 3.19 2.26 -2.25
N ARG A 93 4.22 3.01 -1.84
CA ARG A 93 4.07 4.02 -0.79
C ARG A 93 3.10 5.12 -1.22
N VAL A 94 3.21 5.59 -2.45
CA VAL A 94 2.31 6.63 -2.99
C VAL A 94 0.86 6.14 -2.99
N TYR A 95 0.64 4.89 -3.39
CA TYR A 95 -0.69 4.27 -3.38
C TYR A 95 -1.25 4.19 -1.95
N GLU A 96 -0.47 3.70 -1.01
CA GLU A 96 -0.85 3.62 0.41
C GLU A 96 -1.18 4.99 0.99
N ASP A 97 -0.34 5.99 0.71
CA ASP A 97 -0.51 7.36 1.23
C ASP A 97 -1.85 7.97 0.82
N TYR A 98 -2.31 7.80 -0.42
CA TYR A 98 -3.59 8.37 -0.83
C TYR A 98 -4.80 7.47 -0.62
N THR A 99 -4.63 6.19 -0.23
CA THR A 99 -5.75 5.26 -0.02
C THR A 99 -6.00 4.93 1.45
N GLY A 100 -5.06 4.29 2.15
CA GLY A 100 -5.29 3.78 3.50
C GLY A 100 -4.02 3.72 4.35
N PRO A 101 -3.47 4.87 4.77
CA PRO A 101 -2.27 4.93 5.59
C PRO A 101 -2.47 4.28 6.96
N LEU A 102 -1.37 3.97 7.65
CA LEU A 102 -1.32 3.40 9.01
C LEU A 102 -1.95 2.01 9.12
N GLY A 103 -2.10 1.28 8.03
CA GLY A 103 -2.75 -0.02 8.03
C GLY A 103 -4.27 0.06 8.22
N ALA A 104 -4.88 1.18 7.89
CA ALA A 104 -6.34 1.30 7.86
C ALA A 104 -6.94 0.20 6.99
N GLY A 105 -8.07 -0.33 7.42
CA GLY A 105 -8.76 -1.39 6.67
C GLY A 105 -9.40 -0.87 5.38
N THR A 106 -10.32 -1.65 4.85
CA THR A 106 -10.96 -1.36 3.57
C THR A 106 -11.72 -0.04 3.59
N LEU A 107 -11.28 0.91 2.77
CA LEU A 107 -11.89 2.22 2.57
C LEU A 107 -12.53 2.35 1.18
N THR A 108 -12.55 1.26 0.42
CA THR A 108 -13.15 1.17 -0.92
C THR A 108 -14.64 0.88 -0.85
N ASP A 109 -15.36 1.16 -1.93
CA ASP A 109 -16.73 0.68 -2.11
C ASP A 109 -16.75 -0.83 -2.30
N ILE A 110 -17.14 -1.57 -1.27
CA ILE A 110 -17.23 -3.03 -1.30
C ILE A 110 -18.56 -3.55 -1.85
N THR A 111 -19.52 -2.68 -2.10
CA THR A 111 -20.83 -3.03 -2.65
C THR A 111 -20.95 -2.78 -4.14
N GLY A 112 -20.07 -1.98 -4.71
CA GLY A 112 -20.10 -1.58 -6.11
C GLY A 112 -18.74 -1.68 -6.78
N ASN A 113 -18.14 -0.55 -7.09
CA ASN A 113 -16.83 -0.47 -7.70
C ASN A 113 -15.73 -0.51 -6.62
N HIS A 114 -15.14 -1.66 -6.41
CA HIS A 114 -14.10 -1.90 -5.37
C HIS A 114 -12.87 -0.99 -5.48
N TYR A 115 -12.75 -0.20 -6.51
CA TYR A 115 -11.66 0.74 -6.70
C TYR A 115 -11.94 2.12 -6.09
N ASP A 116 -13.21 2.54 -6.08
CA ASP A 116 -13.63 3.86 -5.61
C ASP A 116 -13.56 3.99 -4.08
N PRO A 117 -13.24 5.19 -3.55
CA PRO A 117 -13.30 5.43 -2.12
C PRO A 117 -14.75 5.51 -1.65
N ALA A 118 -15.13 4.64 -0.71
CA ALA A 118 -16.43 4.69 -0.07
C ALA A 118 -16.33 4.07 1.33
N PRO A 119 -15.69 4.76 2.29
CA PRO A 119 -15.41 4.20 3.61
C PRO A 119 -16.67 3.78 4.36
N GLU A 120 -17.80 4.47 4.14
CA GLU A 120 -19.08 4.14 4.77
C GLU A 120 -19.71 2.84 4.20
N SER A 121 -19.29 2.36 3.04
CA SER A 121 -19.88 1.16 2.42
C SER A 121 -19.54 -0.13 3.17
N SER A 122 -18.45 -0.15 3.92
CA SER A 122 -18.02 -1.32 4.69
C SER A 122 -18.79 -1.52 5.99
N GLU A 123 -19.51 -0.50 6.46
CA GLU A 123 -20.12 -0.51 7.81
C GLU A 123 -21.42 -1.33 7.87
N ASN A 124 -22.17 -1.43 6.77
CA ASN A 124 -23.51 -1.99 6.75
C ASN A 124 -23.68 -3.23 5.84
N ASN A 125 -22.60 -3.88 5.43
CA ASN A 125 -22.69 -4.92 4.41
C ASN A 125 -22.52 -6.37 4.90
N GLY A 126 -22.43 -6.60 6.19
CA GLY A 126 -22.26 -7.93 6.77
C GLY A 126 -20.82 -8.50 6.70
N TRP A 127 -19.88 -7.82 6.06
CA TRP A 127 -18.46 -8.21 6.03
C TRP A 127 -17.70 -7.73 7.26
N GLY A 128 -18.36 -6.93 8.10
CA GLY A 128 -17.78 -6.29 9.27
C GLY A 128 -17.10 -4.96 8.96
N GLN A 129 -16.81 -4.24 10.01
CA GLN A 129 -16.12 -2.96 9.94
C GLN A 129 -14.61 -3.20 9.91
N TRP A 130 -14.00 -3.04 8.78
CA TRP A 130 -12.57 -3.32 8.60
C TRP A 130 -11.68 -2.18 9.11
N HIS A 131 -12.15 -0.94 9.04
CA HIS A 131 -11.46 0.24 9.53
C HIS A 131 -12.02 0.74 10.88
N ARG A 132 -13.23 0.34 11.26
CA ARG A 132 -13.95 0.73 12.46
C ARG A 132 -13.64 2.16 12.91
N ALA A 133 -14.14 3.11 12.14
CA ALA A 133 -14.07 4.51 12.50
C ALA A 133 -15.40 4.94 13.13
N ASP A 134 -15.32 5.59 14.26
CA ASP A 134 -16.46 6.15 15.00
C ASP A 134 -16.12 7.56 15.49
N HIS A 135 -16.96 8.13 16.37
CA HIS A 135 -16.72 9.45 16.94
C HIS A 135 -15.45 9.51 17.80
N ASP A 136 -15.08 8.42 18.44
CA ASP A 136 -14.01 8.38 19.44
C ASP A 136 -12.66 8.01 18.83
N GLY A 137 -12.63 7.28 17.72
CA GLY A 137 -11.39 6.83 17.12
C GLY A 137 -11.52 6.05 15.81
N ILE A 138 -10.42 5.44 15.43
CA ILE A 138 -10.29 4.65 14.18
C ILE A 138 -9.38 3.45 14.41
N GLY A 139 -9.59 2.39 13.62
CA GLY A 139 -8.80 1.16 13.64
C GLY A 139 -9.55 0.00 14.27
N MET A 140 -9.09 -1.21 14.00
CA MET A 140 -9.68 -2.44 14.55
C MET A 140 -8.92 -2.88 15.79
N ASP A 141 -9.60 -3.02 16.92
CA ASP A 141 -9.00 -3.68 18.09
C ASP A 141 -8.90 -5.20 17.82
N ARG A 142 -7.70 -5.64 17.46
CA ARG A 142 -7.33 -7.04 17.23
C ARG A 142 -6.45 -7.61 18.34
N THR A 143 -6.30 -6.90 19.44
CA THR A 143 -5.52 -7.33 20.60
C THR A 143 -6.10 -8.58 21.25
N VAL A 144 -5.27 -9.31 21.96
CA VAL A 144 -5.71 -10.45 22.78
C VAL A 144 -6.39 -9.97 24.06
N ALA A 145 -5.94 -8.83 24.57
CA ALA A 145 -6.40 -8.32 25.87
C ALA A 145 -7.84 -7.75 25.81
N THR A 146 -8.18 -6.99 24.77
CA THR A 146 -9.45 -6.23 24.71
C THR A 146 -10.21 -6.40 23.39
N GLY A 147 -9.55 -6.89 22.35
CA GLY A 147 -10.09 -6.96 21.00
C GLY A 147 -10.54 -8.36 20.57
N THR A 148 -10.43 -8.60 19.26
CA THR A 148 -10.87 -9.87 18.64
C THR A 148 -9.95 -11.05 18.95
N GLY A 149 -8.77 -10.83 19.52
CA GLY A 149 -7.77 -11.87 19.78
C GLY A 149 -6.95 -12.28 18.55
N PHE A 150 -7.15 -11.63 17.40
CA PHE A 150 -6.46 -12.00 16.15
C PHE A 150 -4.93 -12.00 16.29
N ILE A 151 -4.36 -11.10 17.09
CA ILE A 151 -2.91 -11.05 17.37
C ILE A 151 -2.41 -12.34 18.01
N GLY A 152 -3.27 -13.09 18.70
CA GLY A 152 -2.94 -14.37 19.35
C GLY A 152 -2.47 -15.46 18.39
N GLN A 153 -2.75 -15.37 17.08
CA GLN A 153 -2.27 -16.32 16.08
C GLN A 153 -0.76 -16.20 15.78
N TYR A 154 -0.15 -15.05 16.11
CA TYR A 154 1.28 -14.84 15.86
C TYR A 154 2.15 -15.52 16.93
N PRO A 155 3.37 -15.96 16.59
CA PRO A 155 4.36 -16.41 17.55
C PRO A 155 4.62 -15.35 18.62
N ARG A 156 4.99 -15.80 19.82
CA ARG A 156 5.10 -14.94 21.00
C ARG A 156 5.91 -13.65 20.78
N ALA A 157 7.04 -13.73 20.11
CA ALA A 157 7.90 -12.56 19.86
C ALA A 157 7.17 -11.49 19.01
N VAL A 158 6.52 -11.90 17.94
CA VAL A 158 5.77 -11.01 17.04
C VAL A 158 4.51 -10.50 17.72
N ARG A 159 3.78 -11.38 18.42
CA ARG A 159 2.61 -11.01 19.19
C ARG A 159 2.88 -9.89 20.19
N THR A 160 3.98 -9.98 20.95
CA THR A 160 4.36 -8.95 21.93
C THR A 160 4.51 -7.57 21.27
N ILE A 161 5.03 -7.52 20.06
CA ILE A 161 5.21 -6.26 19.31
C ILE A 161 3.88 -5.65 18.92
N TYR A 162 2.99 -6.46 18.33
CA TYR A 162 1.71 -5.98 17.82
C TYR A 162 0.68 -5.71 18.93
N GLU A 163 0.77 -6.40 20.06
CA GLU A 163 -0.13 -6.25 21.19
C GLU A 163 0.04 -4.90 21.93
N SER A 164 1.24 -4.32 21.89
CA SER A 164 1.55 -3.08 22.60
C SER A 164 1.56 -1.88 21.65
N LEU A 165 0.79 -0.84 21.98
CA LEU A 165 0.81 0.43 21.26
C LEU A 165 2.21 1.05 21.17
N ALA A 166 3.03 0.85 22.20
CA ALA A 166 4.40 1.40 22.27
C ALA A 166 5.37 0.72 21.30
N SER A 167 5.07 -0.49 20.83
CA SER A 167 5.96 -1.26 19.94
C SER A 167 5.30 -1.63 18.60
N CYS A 168 4.00 -1.43 18.46
CA CYS A 168 3.33 -1.64 17.19
C CYS A 168 3.84 -0.62 16.15
N PRO A 169 4.32 -1.06 14.98
CA PRO A 169 4.71 -0.12 13.92
C PRO A 169 3.56 0.79 13.50
N ASP A 170 3.83 2.07 13.28
CA ASP A 170 2.81 3.03 12.84
C ASP A 170 2.07 2.57 11.58
N ASP A 171 2.77 2.01 10.60
CA ASP A 171 2.18 1.50 9.34
C ASP A 171 1.20 0.32 9.54
N LEU A 172 1.13 -0.27 10.73
CA LEU A 172 0.21 -1.35 11.08
C LEU A 172 -0.73 -0.99 12.24
N LEU A 173 -0.65 0.26 12.73
CA LEU A 173 -1.36 0.67 13.94
C LEU A 173 -2.87 0.43 13.83
N LEU A 174 -3.50 0.96 12.79
CA LEU A 174 -4.95 0.88 12.61
C LEU A 174 -5.44 -0.51 12.21
N PHE A 175 -4.54 -1.36 11.72
CA PHE A 175 -4.85 -2.77 11.50
C PHE A 175 -4.99 -3.54 12.81
N PHE A 176 -4.18 -3.22 13.82
CA PHE A 176 -4.15 -3.98 15.08
C PHE A 176 -4.84 -3.30 16.23
N HIS A 177 -4.97 -1.98 16.24
CA HIS A 177 -5.50 -1.21 17.35
C HIS A 177 -6.59 -0.23 16.91
N HIS A 178 -7.59 -0.06 17.77
CA HIS A 178 -8.50 1.07 17.73
C HIS A 178 -7.96 2.16 18.64
N VAL A 179 -7.71 3.34 18.08
CA VAL A 179 -7.07 4.44 18.80
C VAL A 179 -7.82 5.75 18.61
N PRO A 180 -7.80 6.65 19.61
CA PRO A 180 -8.33 7.99 19.44
C PRO A 180 -7.65 8.74 18.31
N TYR A 181 -8.36 9.64 17.64
CA TYR A 181 -7.81 10.47 16.56
C TYR A 181 -6.61 11.31 16.98
N GLY A 182 -6.55 11.71 18.25
CA GLY A 182 -5.43 12.44 18.83
C GLY A 182 -4.25 11.56 19.30
N HIS A 183 -4.30 10.23 19.12
CA HIS A 183 -3.17 9.36 19.45
C HIS A 183 -1.91 9.81 18.73
N VAL A 184 -0.80 9.91 19.47
CA VAL A 184 0.49 10.39 18.92
C VAL A 184 1.31 9.20 18.44
N LEU A 185 1.64 9.22 17.16
CA LEU A 185 2.50 8.23 16.47
C LEU A 185 3.96 8.37 16.90
N HIS A 186 4.78 7.37 16.61
CA HIS A 186 6.24 7.44 16.81
C HIS A 186 6.88 8.62 16.07
N SER A 187 6.27 9.06 14.96
CA SER A 187 6.69 10.26 14.22
C SER A 187 6.42 11.58 14.93
N GLY A 188 5.66 11.58 16.05
CA GLY A 188 5.21 12.77 16.78
C GLY A 188 3.96 13.42 16.22
N LYS A 189 3.42 12.97 15.08
CA LYS A 189 2.13 13.44 14.53
C LYS A 189 0.97 12.74 15.25
N THR A 190 -0.19 13.39 15.30
CA THR A 190 -1.43 12.69 15.68
C THR A 190 -1.90 11.80 14.52
N VAL A 191 -2.63 10.73 14.82
CA VAL A 191 -3.21 9.82 13.82
C VAL A 191 -4.01 10.60 12.78
N ILE A 192 -4.90 11.50 13.22
CA ILE A 192 -5.72 12.26 12.27
C ILE A 192 -4.88 13.19 11.39
N GLN A 193 -3.87 13.86 11.95
CA GLN A 193 -3.01 14.73 11.16
C GLN A 193 -2.15 13.94 10.18
N HIS A 194 -1.72 12.73 10.55
CA HIS A 194 -1.02 11.83 9.65
C HIS A 194 -1.92 11.42 8.47
N ILE A 195 -3.18 11.07 8.73
CA ILE A 195 -4.15 10.73 7.68
C ILE A 195 -4.32 11.89 6.70
N TYR A 196 -4.52 13.11 7.20
CA TYR A 196 -4.59 14.29 6.32
C TYR A 196 -3.31 14.45 5.50
N ASP A 197 -2.15 14.45 6.16
CA ASP A 197 -0.87 14.67 5.50
C ASP A 197 -0.60 13.63 4.41
N SER A 198 -0.79 12.34 4.70
CA SER A 198 -0.58 11.25 3.75
C SER A 198 -1.43 11.41 2.50
N HIS A 199 -2.72 11.71 2.67
CA HIS A 199 -3.62 11.87 1.51
C HIS A 199 -3.20 13.04 0.62
N TYR A 200 -2.81 14.17 1.19
CA TYR A 200 -2.32 15.30 0.40
C TYR A 200 -0.96 15.02 -0.24
N GLU A 201 -0.04 14.40 0.47
CA GLU A 201 1.29 14.01 -0.05
C GLU A 201 1.16 12.96 -1.16
N GLY A 202 0.29 11.96 -0.98
CA GLY A 202 0.04 10.94 -1.99
C GLY A 202 -0.48 11.51 -3.31
N VAL A 203 -1.39 12.50 -3.25
CA VAL A 203 -1.88 13.21 -4.45
C VAL A 203 -0.74 13.95 -5.16
N GLU A 204 0.08 14.69 -4.42
CA GLU A 204 1.18 15.43 -5.03
C GLU A 204 2.22 14.50 -5.66
N GLN A 205 2.49 13.35 -5.04
CA GLN A 205 3.39 12.35 -5.60
C GLN A 205 2.79 11.67 -6.84
N ALA A 206 1.49 11.35 -6.83
CA ALA A 206 0.82 10.78 -8.00
C ALA A 206 0.83 11.76 -9.19
N ARG A 207 0.64 13.07 -8.95
CA ARG A 207 0.82 14.12 -9.97
C ARG A 207 2.27 14.18 -10.45
N GLY A 208 3.22 14.05 -9.54
CA GLY A 208 4.64 14.01 -9.87
C GLY A 208 5.00 12.86 -10.81
N PHE A 209 4.30 11.71 -10.72
CA PHE A 209 4.48 10.60 -11.66
C PHE A 209 4.09 10.97 -13.08
N VAL A 210 3.01 11.74 -13.25
CA VAL A 210 2.60 12.24 -14.56
C VAL A 210 3.70 13.10 -15.19
N GLU A 211 4.23 14.06 -14.43
CA GLU A 211 5.26 14.98 -14.95
C GLU A 211 6.57 14.24 -15.25
N GLN A 212 7.02 13.35 -14.37
CA GLN A 212 8.19 12.52 -14.61
C GLN A 212 8.03 11.61 -15.84
N TRP A 213 6.82 11.11 -16.10
CA TRP A 213 6.56 10.31 -17.30
C TRP A 213 6.57 11.16 -18.57
N LYS A 214 6.05 12.38 -18.52
CA LYS A 214 6.11 13.31 -19.67
C LYS A 214 7.53 13.59 -20.13
N ASP A 215 8.49 13.64 -19.22
CA ASP A 215 9.91 13.83 -19.55
C ASP A 215 10.52 12.66 -20.38
N LEU A 216 9.79 11.56 -20.53
CA LEU A 216 10.18 10.41 -21.35
C LEU A 216 9.61 10.45 -22.77
N GLU A 217 8.96 11.53 -23.18
CA GLU A 217 8.46 11.66 -24.55
C GLU A 217 9.62 11.55 -25.57
N GLY A 218 9.45 10.69 -26.57
CA GLY A 218 10.47 10.41 -27.57
C GLY A 218 11.59 9.45 -27.13
N HIS A 219 11.68 9.09 -25.85
CA HIS A 219 12.62 8.09 -25.34
C HIS A 219 12.02 6.68 -25.31
N ILE A 220 10.71 6.58 -25.40
CA ILE A 220 9.93 5.33 -25.39
C ILE A 220 9.06 5.32 -26.66
N ASP A 221 8.72 4.13 -27.17
CA ASP A 221 7.78 4.03 -28.28
C ASP A 221 6.44 4.70 -27.95
N ALA A 222 5.85 5.32 -28.97
CA ALA A 222 4.70 6.21 -28.79
C ALA A 222 3.43 5.49 -28.28
N GLU A 223 3.31 4.19 -28.51
CA GLU A 223 2.15 3.41 -28.05
C GLU A 223 2.21 3.21 -26.51
N ARG A 224 3.31 2.63 -26.00
CA ARG A 224 3.51 2.44 -24.57
C ARG A 224 3.57 3.76 -23.80
N TYR A 225 4.22 4.78 -24.39
CA TYR A 225 4.26 6.11 -23.78
C TYR A 225 2.88 6.66 -23.51
N ARG A 226 1.99 6.66 -24.53
CA ARG A 226 0.62 7.20 -24.40
C ARG A 226 -0.27 6.37 -23.48
N ASP A 227 -0.18 5.03 -23.56
CA ASP A 227 -0.95 4.15 -22.68
C ASP A 227 -0.61 4.40 -21.21
N ILE A 228 0.68 4.43 -20.87
CA ILE A 228 1.12 4.63 -19.49
C ILE A 228 0.84 6.06 -19.02
N LEU A 229 1.03 7.08 -19.87
CA LEU A 229 0.69 8.46 -19.52
C LEU A 229 -0.78 8.58 -19.13
N SER A 230 -1.69 8.03 -19.95
CA SER A 230 -3.13 8.09 -19.67
C SER A 230 -3.50 7.43 -18.34
N ARG A 231 -2.80 6.35 -17.97
CA ARG A 231 -3.00 5.66 -16.68
C ARG A 231 -2.50 6.47 -15.49
N PHE A 232 -1.36 7.15 -15.61
CA PHE A 232 -0.88 8.05 -14.57
C PHE A 232 -1.77 9.28 -14.40
N GLU A 233 -2.29 9.84 -15.51
CA GLU A 233 -3.25 10.94 -15.45
C GLU A 233 -4.55 10.52 -14.75
N PHE A 234 -5.06 9.32 -15.08
CA PHE A 234 -6.21 8.73 -14.40
C PHE A 234 -5.90 8.52 -12.90
N GLN A 235 -4.77 7.90 -12.55
CA GLN A 235 -4.36 7.68 -11.17
C GLN A 235 -4.26 9.00 -10.38
N ALA A 236 -3.69 10.04 -10.94
CA ALA A 236 -3.58 11.35 -10.29
C ALA A 236 -4.95 11.99 -10.01
N GLY A 237 -5.91 11.80 -10.93
CA GLY A 237 -7.31 12.20 -10.74
C GLY A 237 -7.98 11.42 -9.61
N GLU A 238 -7.83 10.11 -9.60
CA GLU A 238 -8.38 9.24 -8.56
C GLU A 238 -7.74 9.47 -7.20
N ALA A 239 -6.42 9.69 -7.13
CA ALA A 239 -5.76 10.04 -5.88
C ALA A 239 -6.36 11.31 -5.25
N ALA A 240 -6.69 12.32 -6.06
CA ALA A 240 -7.38 13.52 -5.58
C ALA A 240 -8.79 13.23 -5.07
N ARG A 241 -9.53 12.35 -5.76
CA ARG A 241 -10.85 11.88 -5.32
C ARG A 241 -10.78 11.13 -4.00
N TRP A 242 -9.80 10.24 -3.85
CA TRP A 242 -9.55 9.52 -2.59
C TRP A 242 -9.28 10.49 -1.44
N ARG A 243 -8.34 11.42 -1.64
CA ARG A 243 -8.04 12.46 -0.64
C ARG A 243 -9.29 13.19 -0.19
N ASP A 244 -10.08 13.70 -1.14
CA ASP A 244 -11.24 14.53 -0.82
C ASP A 244 -12.29 13.71 -0.08
N THR A 245 -12.59 12.50 -0.55
CA THR A 245 -13.56 11.60 0.10
C THR A 245 -13.14 11.23 1.52
N ILE A 246 -11.91 10.78 1.70
CA ILE A 246 -11.45 10.30 3.02
C ILE A 246 -11.25 11.47 4.00
N CYS A 247 -10.70 12.60 3.55
CA CYS A 247 -10.51 13.76 4.42
C CYS A 247 -11.85 14.38 4.85
N LEU A 248 -12.86 14.42 3.98
CA LEU A 248 -14.20 14.86 4.34
C LEU A 248 -14.88 13.91 5.32
N TRP A 249 -14.80 12.61 5.04
CA TRP A 249 -15.38 11.57 5.88
C TRP A 249 -14.78 11.59 7.30
N ILE A 250 -13.45 11.60 7.43
CA ILE A 250 -12.81 11.58 8.75
C ILE A 250 -13.05 12.88 9.51
N HIS A 251 -13.14 14.04 8.81
CA HIS A 251 -13.54 15.30 9.42
C HIS A 251 -14.97 15.25 9.97
N LYS A 252 -15.91 14.70 9.20
CA LYS A 252 -17.31 14.53 9.60
C LYS A 252 -17.43 13.66 10.85
N LEU A 253 -16.66 12.57 10.95
CA LEU A 253 -16.69 11.66 12.09
C LEU A 253 -16.05 12.26 13.34
N SER A 254 -14.87 12.83 13.21
CA SER A 254 -14.05 13.28 14.35
C SER A 254 -14.37 14.70 14.82
N GLY A 255 -14.89 15.54 13.93
CA GLY A 255 -14.99 16.99 14.16
C GLY A 255 -13.66 17.74 14.18
N ILE A 256 -12.53 17.07 13.90
CA ILE A 256 -11.18 17.64 13.97
C ILE A 256 -10.72 18.07 12.59
N ALA A 257 -10.44 19.37 12.44
CA ALA A 257 -9.93 19.93 11.18
C ALA A 257 -8.44 19.63 10.96
N ASP A 258 -8.02 19.66 9.69
CA ASP A 258 -6.62 19.63 9.33
C ASP A 258 -5.86 20.83 9.93
N GLN A 259 -4.81 20.57 10.68
CA GLN A 259 -3.97 21.63 11.31
C GLN A 259 -3.31 22.58 10.29
N LYS A 260 -3.15 22.13 9.04
CA LYS A 260 -2.61 22.95 7.94
C LYS A 260 -3.67 23.79 7.23
N GLY A 261 -4.93 23.69 7.66
CA GLY A 261 -6.05 24.45 7.09
C GLY A 261 -6.40 24.10 5.64
N ARG A 262 -5.99 22.92 5.15
CA ARG A 262 -6.34 22.45 3.82
C ARG A 262 -7.80 22.01 3.82
N VAL A 263 -8.52 22.40 2.78
CA VAL A 263 -9.94 22.06 2.62
C VAL A 263 -10.09 21.13 1.42
N PRO A 264 -10.63 19.92 1.62
CA PRO A 264 -10.99 19.03 0.51
C PRO A 264 -12.02 19.71 -0.40
N LYS A 265 -12.00 19.40 -1.70
CA LYS A 265 -12.90 20.01 -2.69
C LYS A 265 -14.10 19.13 -3.00
#